data_6a498b3a8230c547a39c60d6b1f80f31
#
_entry.id   6a498b3a8230c547a39c60d6b1f80f31
#
_cell.length_a   1.000
_cell.length_b   1.000
_cell.length_c   1.000
_cell.angle_alpha   90.00
_cell.angle_beta   90.00
_cell.angle_gamma   90.00
#
_symmetry.space_group_name_H-M   'P 1'
#
loop_
_entity.id
_entity.type
_entity.pdbx_description
1 polymer ?
#
loop_
_entity_poly.entity_id
_entity_poly.type
_entity_poly.pdbx_seq_one_letter_code
_entity_poly.pdbx_strand_id
1 'polypeptide(L)'
;AFLLLKDSRSSFQIEGENPPQDRIRRWGQIIGEAGRHPIDRAELERLQRIVIGDARFVHLGLRQEGGFIGEHDRATGAPLPDHVSARHEDLPALIAGLEAFDRDIAPRLDPVLAAAGLAFGFVYIHPFEDGNGRLHRYLIHHVLAARGFNPPGLVFPVSAVILERIEAYRQVLESYSRRLLPHVRWRPTDHGNVDVLNDTGDFYRFFDATPHAEFLFACVAQTIDHDLPAETRFLRAYDGFKSRVSGLIDMPDRVLDLLFRFLHQNGGRLSGRARAKEFAALTDEEADRIEAIYAELQDEF
;
A
#
# COMPACT_ATOMS: atom_id res chain seq x y z
N ALA A 1 -8.51 -3.46 -11.43
CA ALA A 1 -9.34 -3.17 -10.24
C ALA A 1 -8.97 -4.08 -9.05
N PHE A 2 -8.73 -5.38 -9.27
CA PHE A 2 -8.44 -6.33 -8.20
C PHE A 2 -7.08 -6.05 -7.52
N LEU A 3 -5.99 -5.95 -8.29
CA LEU A 3 -4.65 -5.62 -7.77
C LEU A 3 -4.64 -4.32 -6.96
N LEU A 4 -5.38 -3.33 -7.42
CA LEU A 4 -5.50 -2.05 -6.74
C LEU A 4 -6.15 -2.17 -5.35
N LEU A 5 -7.19 -2.99 -5.23
CA LEU A 5 -7.85 -3.27 -3.95
C LEU A 5 -7.00 -4.18 -3.05
N LYS A 6 -6.28 -5.16 -3.65
CA LYS A 6 -5.30 -6.01 -2.94
C LYS A 6 -4.23 -5.12 -2.33
N ASP A 7 -3.62 -4.23 -3.11
CA ASP A 7 -2.56 -3.32 -2.66
C ASP A 7 -3.06 -2.36 -1.57
N SER A 8 -4.21 -1.72 -1.79
CA SER A 8 -4.83 -0.83 -0.81
C SER A 8 -5.08 -1.52 0.54
N ARG A 9 -5.66 -2.73 0.51
CA ARG A 9 -5.91 -3.52 1.73
C ARG A 9 -4.61 -3.87 2.44
N SER A 10 -3.62 -4.35 1.70
CA SER A 10 -2.30 -4.72 2.24
C SER A 10 -1.61 -3.52 2.89
N SER A 11 -1.73 -2.33 2.28
CA SER A 11 -1.18 -1.09 2.84
C SER A 11 -1.78 -0.75 4.22
N PHE A 12 -3.06 -1.00 4.45
CA PHE A 12 -3.65 -0.86 5.79
C PHE A 12 -3.22 -1.98 6.74
N GLN A 13 -3.14 -3.22 6.26
CA GLN A 13 -2.74 -4.36 7.09
C GLN A 13 -1.31 -4.25 7.61
N ILE A 14 -0.40 -3.65 6.85
CA ILE A 14 0.98 -3.35 7.30
C ILE A 14 0.96 -2.46 8.55
N GLU A 15 0.01 -1.52 8.64
CA GLU A 15 -0.19 -0.64 9.81
C GLU A 15 -1.04 -1.30 10.91
N GLY A 16 -1.39 -2.59 10.79
CA GLY A 16 -2.26 -3.26 11.75
C GLY A 16 -3.74 -2.86 11.66
N GLU A 17 -4.14 -2.12 10.62
CA GLU A 17 -5.51 -1.66 10.44
C GLU A 17 -6.33 -2.61 9.55
N ASN A 18 -7.62 -2.73 9.86
CA ASN A 18 -8.60 -3.42 9.03
C ASN A 18 -9.84 -2.54 8.82
N PRO A 19 -9.73 -1.50 7.97
CA PRO A 19 -10.79 -0.52 7.79
C PRO A 19 -11.97 -1.08 6.98
N PRO A 20 -13.14 -0.38 7.02
CA PRO A 20 -14.29 -0.69 6.17
C PRO A 20 -13.94 -0.65 4.68
N GLN A 21 -14.68 -1.43 3.87
CA GLN A 21 -14.48 -1.57 2.43
C GLN A 21 -14.44 -0.22 1.68
N ASP A 22 -15.26 0.75 2.10
CA ASP A 22 -15.31 2.07 1.47
C ASP A 22 -14.00 2.86 1.67
N ARG A 23 -13.32 2.67 2.82
CA ARG A 23 -12.01 3.29 3.07
C ARG A 23 -10.92 2.64 2.23
N ILE A 24 -10.98 1.30 2.08
CA ILE A 24 -10.08 0.55 1.18
C ILE A 24 -10.27 1.01 -0.27
N ARG A 25 -11.51 1.13 -0.74
CA ARG A 25 -11.82 1.57 -2.12
C ARG A 25 -11.33 2.99 -2.40
N ARG A 26 -11.58 3.93 -1.49
CA ARG A 26 -11.12 5.32 -1.63
C ARG A 26 -9.61 5.39 -1.74
N TRP A 27 -8.89 4.69 -0.86
CA TRP A 27 -7.42 4.65 -0.92
C TRP A 27 -6.93 3.98 -2.20
N GLY A 28 -7.56 2.89 -2.63
CA GLY A 28 -7.27 2.25 -3.91
C GLY A 28 -7.45 3.20 -5.10
N GLN A 29 -8.51 4.02 -5.14
CA GLN A 29 -8.70 5.02 -6.18
C GLN A 29 -7.54 6.02 -6.22
N ILE A 30 -7.09 6.49 -5.07
CA ILE A 30 -5.95 7.40 -4.96
C ILE A 30 -4.65 6.75 -5.44
N ILE A 31 -4.39 5.49 -5.09
CA ILE A 31 -3.25 4.75 -5.64
C ILE A 31 -3.35 4.65 -7.18
N GLY A 32 -4.55 4.49 -7.73
CA GLY A 32 -4.80 4.48 -9.17
C GLY A 32 -4.56 5.84 -9.87
N GLU A 33 -4.46 6.92 -9.11
CA GLU A 33 -4.13 8.27 -9.59
C GLU A 33 -2.64 8.62 -9.42
N ALA A 34 -1.84 7.69 -8.89
CA ALA A 34 -0.42 7.90 -8.66
C ALA A 34 0.30 8.36 -9.95
N GLY A 35 1.21 9.31 -9.81
CA GLY A 35 1.94 9.92 -10.91
C GLY A 35 1.23 11.06 -11.65
N ARG A 36 -0.04 11.36 -11.33
CA ARG A 36 -0.79 12.42 -12.02
C ARG A 36 -0.55 13.83 -11.47
N HIS A 37 -0.22 13.95 -10.22
CA HIS A 37 0.02 15.23 -9.54
C HIS A 37 1.47 15.28 -9.06
N PRO A 38 2.16 16.43 -9.14
CA PRO A 38 3.48 16.56 -8.56
C PRO A 38 3.42 16.35 -7.05
N ILE A 39 4.50 15.80 -6.48
CA ILE A 39 4.62 15.66 -5.03
C ILE A 39 5.11 17.00 -4.48
N ASP A 40 4.23 17.71 -3.82
CA ASP A 40 4.51 18.88 -3.01
C ASP A 40 3.83 18.75 -1.64
N ARG A 41 4.10 19.70 -0.76
CA ARG A 41 3.51 19.71 0.58
C ARG A 41 1.98 19.68 0.54
N ALA A 42 1.37 20.44 -0.36
CA ALA A 42 -0.10 20.51 -0.46
C ALA A 42 -0.70 19.15 -0.87
N GLU A 43 -0.06 18.45 -1.81
CA GLU A 43 -0.47 17.12 -2.23
C GLU A 43 -0.27 16.09 -1.11
N LEU A 44 0.86 16.11 -0.39
CA LEU A 44 1.09 15.24 0.76
C LEU A 44 0.04 15.43 1.86
N GLU A 45 -0.33 16.68 2.18
CA GLU A 45 -1.39 16.98 3.15
C GLU A 45 -2.78 16.57 2.64
N ARG A 46 -3.05 16.69 1.33
CA ARG A 46 -4.27 16.18 0.70
C ARG A 46 -4.38 14.66 0.84
N LEU A 47 -3.30 13.95 0.53
CA LEU A 47 -3.22 12.49 0.64
C LEU A 47 -3.38 12.04 2.10
N GLN A 48 -2.74 12.71 3.05
CA GLN A 48 -2.91 12.44 4.48
C GLN A 48 -4.38 12.52 4.88
N ARG A 49 -5.07 13.60 4.48
CA ARG A 49 -6.49 13.80 4.81
C ARG A 49 -7.36 12.67 4.27
N ILE A 50 -7.04 12.14 3.09
CA ILE A 50 -7.81 11.05 2.47
C ILE A 50 -7.55 9.73 3.20
N VAL A 51 -6.30 9.42 3.54
CA VAL A 51 -5.95 8.15 4.19
C VAL A 51 -6.45 8.08 5.63
N ILE A 52 -6.43 9.21 6.35
CA ILE A 52 -6.95 9.30 7.72
C ILE A 52 -8.48 9.19 7.74
N GLY A 53 -9.15 9.93 6.88
CA GLY A 53 -10.61 9.95 6.77
C GLY A 53 -11.30 10.75 7.88
N ASP A 54 -11.21 10.32 9.14
CA ASP A 54 -11.77 11.02 10.30
C ASP A 54 -10.63 11.64 11.13
N ALA A 55 -10.52 12.95 11.04
CA ALA A 55 -9.43 13.71 11.66
C ALA A 55 -9.77 14.27 13.07
N ARG A 56 -10.83 13.77 13.73
CA ARG A 56 -11.21 14.27 15.05
C ARG A 56 -10.14 14.06 16.13
N PHE A 57 -9.26 13.09 15.96
CA PHE A 57 -8.24 12.68 16.93
C PHE A 57 -6.81 12.76 16.39
N VAL A 58 -6.62 13.28 15.17
CA VAL A 58 -5.32 13.37 14.51
C VAL A 58 -5.14 14.77 13.94
N HIS A 59 -4.01 15.42 14.24
CA HIS A 59 -3.65 16.67 13.59
C HIS A 59 -3.33 16.44 12.12
N LEU A 60 -3.96 17.22 11.25
CA LEU A 60 -3.66 17.20 9.82
C LEU A 60 -2.60 18.25 9.47
N GLY A 61 -1.71 17.89 8.53
CA GLY A 61 -0.56 18.70 8.19
C GLY A 61 0.69 18.29 8.94
N LEU A 62 1.76 19.05 8.79
CA LEU A 62 3.03 18.76 9.45
C LEU A 62 2.86 18.79 10.97
N ARG A 63 3.36 17.76 11.65
CA ARG A 63 3.34 17.68 13.11
C ARG A 63 4.08 18.88 13.72
N GLN A 64 3.64 19.30 14.88
CA GLN A 64 4.15 20.46 15.60
C GLN A 64 4.99 20.08 16.83
N GLU A 65 5.17 18.79 17.05
CA GLU A 65 5.92 18.21 18.16
C GLU A 65 6.90 17.16 17.62
N GLY A 66 7.75 16.66 18.48
CA GLY A 66 8.60 15.50 18.22
C GLY A 66 7.76 14.29 17.84
N GLY A 67 8.41 13.21 17.41
CA GLY A 67 7.73 11.98 17.08
C GLY A 67 8.71 10.80 17.10
N PHE A 68 8.19 9.62 17.34
CA PHE A 68 8.98 8.39 17.29
C PHE A 68 8.12 7.22 16.82
N ILE A 69 8.77 6.18 16.37
CA ILE A 69 8.21 4.85 16.13
C ILE A 69 8.78 3.90 17.16
N GLY A 70 7.95 3.11 17.80
CA GLY A 70 8.33 2.20 18.86
C GLY A 70 7.19 1.95 19.83
N GLU A 71 7.52 1.47 21.01
CA GLU A 71 6.57 1.17 22.08
C GLU A 71 6.70 2.15 23.24
N HIS A 72 5.81 2.02 24.19
CA HIS A 72 5.95 2.65 25.50
C HIS A 72 6.21 1.59 26.55
N ASP A 73 7.12 1.86 27.46
CA ASP A 73 7.33 1.02 28.64
C ASP A 73 6.02 0.86 29.42
N ARG A 74 5.62 -0.38 29.66
CA ARG A 74 4.31 -0.68 30.27
C ARG A 74 4.21 -0.26 31.73
N ALA A 75 5.31 -0.12 32.42
CA ALA A 75 5.33 0.25 33.83
C ALA A 75 5.43 1.77 34.05
N THR A 76 6.18 2.45 33.20
CA THR A 76 6.52 3.87 33.38
C THR A 76 5.82 4.77 32.36
N GLY A 77 5.31 4.22 31.24
CA GLY A 77 4.80 5.00 30.13
C GLY A 77 5.89 5.74 29.32
N ALA A 78 7.17 5.47 29.60
CA ALA A 78 8.26 6.13 28.92
C ALA A 78 8.38 5.64 27.45
N PRO A 79 8.74 6.51 26.48
CA PRO A 79 9.00 6.12 25.11
C PRO A 79 10.16 5.11 25.00
N LEU A 80 10.00 4.10 24.17
CA LEU A 80 11.01 3.12 23.77
C LEU A 80 11.16 3.19 22.24
N PRO A 81 11.91 4.16 21.70
CA PRO A 81 11.96 4.39 20.26
C PRO A 81 12.82 3.36 19.53
N ASP A 82 12.28 2.77 18.47
CA ASP A 82 13.01 2.08 17.41
C ASP A 82 13.52 3.08 16.37
N HIS A 83 12.77 4.18 16.18
CA HIS A 83 13.13 5.30 15.32
C HIS A 83 12.66 6.61 15.95
N VAL A 84 13.53 7.60 16.03
CA VAL A 84 13.15 8.98 16.38
C VAL A 84 13.01 9.75 15.09
N SER A 85 11.85 10.39 14.88
CA SER A 85 11.54 11.16 13.67
C SER A 85 12.32 12.48 13.62
N ALA A 86 12.39 13.11 12.45
CA ALA A 86 13.03 14.42 12.30
C ALA A 86 12.42 15.45 13.27
N ARG A 87 13.17 16.45 13.67
CA ARG A 87 12.64 17.56 14.47
C ARG A 87 11.52 18.27 13.71
N HIS A 88 10.48 18.69 14.41
CA HIS A 88 9.35 19.35 13.76
C HIS A 88 9.75 20.70 13.10
N GLU A 89 10.71 21.40 13.65
CA GLU A 89 11.24 22.66 13.09
C GLU A 89 11.93 22.45 11.74
N ASP A 90 12.52 21.27 11.50
CA ASP A 90 13.23 20.95 10.26
C ASP A 90 12.27 20.45 9.15
N LEU A 91 11.02 20.07 9.47
CA LEU A 91 10.09 19.48 8.52
C LEU A 91 9.85 20.32 7.27
N PRO A 92 9.63 21.65 7.36
CA PRO A 92 9.42 22.44 6.14
C PRO A 92 10.60 22.36 5.15
N ALA A 93 11.82 22.41 5.67
CA ALA A 93 13.03 22.31 4.83
C ALA A 93 13.25 20.89 4.28
N LEU A 94 12.99 19.87 5.07
CA LEU A 94 13.11 18.48 4.65
C LEU A 94 12.08 18.10 3.59
N ILE A 95 10.83 18.55 3.73
CA ILE A 95 9.78 18.34 2.70
C ILE A 95 10.17 19.08 1.41
N ALA A 96 10.61 20.35 1.48
CA ALA A 96 11.10 21.07 0.31
C ALA A 96 12.29 20.33 -0.36
N GLY A 97 13.13 19.66 0.42
CA GLY A 97 14.21 18.80 -0.09
C GLY A 97 13.69 17.58 -0.84
N LEU A 98 12.64 16.91 -0.34
CA LEU A 98 11.99 15.80 -1.05
C LEU A 98 11.33 16.26 -2.36
N GLU A 99 10.66 17.41 -2.35
CA GLU A 99 10.08 18.02 -3.54
C GLU A 99 11.16 18.30 -4.60
N ALA A 100 12.29 18.89 -4.18
CA ALA A 100 13.43 19.16 -5.05
C ALA A 100 14.04 17.84 -5.58
N PHE A 101 14.17 16.82 -4.76
CA PHE A 101 14.65 15.51 -5.19
C PHE A 101 13.73 14.91 -6.26
N ASP A 102 12.42 14.91 -6.05
CA ASP A 102 11.46 14.35 -7.02
C ASP A 102 11.50 15.11 -8.35
N ARG A 103 11.59 16.45 -8.31
CA ARG A 103 11.58 17.30 -9.48
C ARG A 103 12.91 17.27 -10.26
N ASP A 104 14.05 17.34 -9.58
CA ASP A 104 15.33 17.67 -10.20
C ASP A 104 16.29 16.48 -10.30
N ILE A 105 16.19 15.50 -9.39
CA ILE A 105 17.12 14.36 -9.30
C ILE A 105 16.45 13.06 -9.79
N ALA A 106 15.26 12.73 -9.28
CA ALA A 106 14.56 11.50 -9.61
C ALA A 106 14.38 11.26 -11.13
N PRO A 107 14.17 12.29 -12.00
CA PRO A 107 14.08 12.07 -13.44
C PRO A 107 15.33 11.47 -14.11
N ARG A 108 16.47 11.57 -13.44
CA ARG A 108 17.78 11.11 -13.95
C ARG A 108 18.17 9.73 -13.42
N LEU A 109 17.39 9.19 -12.49
CA LEU A 109 17.65 7.91 -11.86
C LEU A 109 16.79 6.82 -12.49
N ASP A 110 17.20 5.57 -12.29
CA ASP A 110 16.30 4.44 -12.46
C ASP A 110 15.03 4.63 -11.62
N PRO A 111 13.82 4.32 -12.14
CA PRO A 111 12.56 4.56 -11.43
C PRO A 111 12.49 3.89 -10.05
N VAL A 112 13.05 2.68 -9.89
CA VAL A 112 13.04 1.96 -8.62
C VAL A 112 14.01 2.61 -7.63
N LEU A 113 15.18 3.07 -8.10
CA LEU A 113 16.12 3.83 -7.26
C LEU A 113 15.51 5.16 -6.80
N ALA A 114 14.86 5.87 -7.71
CA ALA A 114 14.17 7.12 -7.40
C ALA A 114 13.05 6.90 -6.37
N ALA A 115 12.25 5.83 -6.56
CA ALA A 115 11.20 5.46 -5.63
C ALA A 115 11.75 5.10 -4.24
N ALA A 116 12.85 4.35 -4.18
CA ALA A 116 13.52 4.03 -2.91
C ALA A 116 14.00 5.30 -2.20
N GLY A 117 14.68 6.20 -2.90
CA GLY A 117 15.19 7.45 -2.34
C GLY A 117 14.06 8.34 -1.77
N LEU A 118 13.04 8.60 -2.57
CA LEU A 118 11.91 9.46 -2.18
C LEU A 118 11.08 8.85 -1.04
N ALA A 119 10.63 7.62 -1.22
CA ALA A 119 9.68 6.99 -0.31
C ALA A 119 10.30 6.67 1.06
N PHE A 120 11.52 6.09 1.09
CA PHE A 120 12.19 5.80 2.36
C PHE A 120 12.71 7.08 3.03
N GLY A 121 13.15 8.09 2.27
CA GLY A 121 13.44 9.42 2.82
C GLY A 121 12.23 10.01 3.55
N PHE A 122 11.05 9.95 2.92
CA PHE A 122 9.81 10.43 3.53
C PHE A 122 9.46 9.69 4.82
N VAL A 123 9.55 8.35 4.85
CA VAL A 123 9.16 7.59 6.04
C VAL A 123 10.12 7.81 7.21
N TYR A 124 11.41 8.08 6.95
CA TYR A 124 12.37 8.44 8.01
C TYR A 124 12.15 9.85 8.54
N ILE A 125 11.84 10.83 7.70
CA ILE A 125 11.44 12.18 8.13
C ILE A 125 10.20 12.11 9.02
N HIS A 126 9.23 11.27 8.65
CA HIS A 126 7.98 11.02 9.38
C HIS A 126 7.21 12.30 9.70
N PRO A 127 6.78 13.07 8.66
CA PRO A 127 6.36 14.45 8.83
C PRO A 127 4.98 14.64 9.47
N PHE A 128 4.14 13.63 9.51
CA PHE A 128 2.78 13.69 10.01
C PHE A 128 2.60 12.94 11.34
N GLU A 129 1.52 13.22 12.07
CA GLU A 129 1.16 12.45 13.27
C GLU A 129 0.73 11.03 12.92
N ASP A 130 0.00 10.86 11.80
CA ASP A 130 -0.46 9.57 11.29
C ASP A 130 -0.52 9.58 9.76
N GLY A 131 -0.49 8.39 9.16
CA GLY A 131 -0.58 8.19 7.72
C GLY A 131 0.76 8.04 7.01
N ASN A 132 1.89 8.24 7.69
CA ASN A 132 3.21 8.23 7.06
C ASN A 132 3.54 6.92 6.35
N GLY A 133 3.27 5.76 6.94
CA GLY A 133 3.54 4.48 6.32
C GLY A 133 2.72 4.24 5.05
N ARG A 134 1.45 4.64 5.04
CA ARG A 134 0.58 4.53 3.86
C ARG A 134 1.01 5.49 2.75
N LEU A 135 1.41 6.72 3.12
CA LEU A 135 1.95 7.68 2.17
C LEU A 135 3.32 7.24 1.63
N HIS A 136 4.19 6.69 2.45
CA HIS A 136 5.44 6.08 2.02
C HIS A 136 5.22 5.08 0.88
N ARG A 137 4.28 4.14 1.05
CA ARG A 137 3.96 3.16 0.01
C ARG A 137 3.28 3.79 -1.21
N TYR A 138 2.43 4.81 -1.00
CA TYR A 138 1.90 5.60 -2.11
C TYR A 138 3.00 6.27 -2.93
N LEU A 139 4.04 6.83 -2.30
CA LEU A 139 5.16 7.46 -2.99
C LEU A 139 5.93 6.50 -3.89
N ILE A 140 6.00 5.21 -3.53
CA ILE A 140 6.56 4.18 -4.42
C ILE A 140 5.72 4.11 -5.71
N HIS A 141 4.39 3.96 -5.59
CA HIS A 141 3.50 3.94 -6.75
C HIS A 141 3.60 5.23 -7.57
N HIS A 142 3.68 6.37 -6.89
CA HIS A 142 3.77 7.67 -7.53
C HIS A 142 5.00 7.75 -8.45
N VAL A 143 6.17 7.45 -7.93
CA VAL A 143 7.41 7.53 -8.72
C VAL A 143 7.39 6.54 -9.87
N LEU A 144 7.02 5.28 -9.65
CA LEU A 144 6.96 4.27 -10.70
C LEU A 144 6.01 4.70 -11.83
N ALA A 145 4.83 5.23 -11.49
CA ALA A 145 3.85 5.71 -12.47
C ALA A 145 4.32 6.99 -13.19
N ALA A 146 4.80 8.00 -12.45
CA ALA A 146 5.27 9.26 -13.01
C ALA A 146 6.46 9.07 -13.96
N ARG A 147 7.26 8.01 -13.77
CA ARG A 147 8.39 7.65 -14.64
C ARG A 147 8.03 6.67 -15.77
N GLY A 148 6.74 6.32 -15.91
CA GLY A 148 6.27 5.40 -16.96
C GLY A 148 6.84 3.99 -16.81
N PHE A 149 7.22 3.58 -15.59
CA PHE A 149 7.76 2.25 -15.34
C PHE A 149 6.69 1.16 -15.48
N ASN A 150 5.48 1.44 -15.02
CA ASN A 150 4.33 0.58 -15.22
C ASN A 150 3.47 1.06 -16.41
N PRO A 151 2.87 0.13 -17.17
CA PRO A 151 1.93 0.49 -18.21
C PRO A 151 0.78 1.37 -17.70
N PRO A 152 0.24 2.30 -18.50
CA PRO A 152 -0.88 3.14 -18.09
C PRO A 152 -2.07 2.32 -17.59
N GLY A 153 -2.60 2.69 -16.43
CA GLY A 153 -3.74 2.00 -15.81
C GLY A 153 -3.40 0.73 -15.05
N LEU A 154 -2.15 0.29 -15.07
CA LEU A 154 -1.67 -0.84 -14.27
C LEU A 154 -1.01 -0.34 -12.99
N VAL A 155 -1.41 -0.89 -11.86
CA VAL A 155 -0.76 -0.65 -10.56
C VAL A 155 -0.08 -1.94 -10.12
N PHE A 156 1.21 -1.85 -9.81
CA PHE A 156 1.94 -2.96 -9.21
C PHE A 156 1.51 -3.11 -7.75
N PRO A 157 1.12 -4.30 -7.27
CA PRO A 157 0.68 -4.48 -5.89
C PRO A 157 1.86 -4.54 -4.90
N VAL A 158 2.69 -3.48 -4.89
CA VAL A 158 3.93 -3.42 -4.10
C VAL A 158 3.65 -3.56 -2.60
N SER A 159 2.55 -2.96 -2.10
CA SER A 159 2.18 -3.09 -0.69
C SER A 159 1.81 -4.53 -0.32
N ALA A 160 1.23 -5.30 -1.27
CA ALA A 160 0.94 -6.71 -1.04
C ALA A 160 2.23 -7.53 -0.90
N VAL A 161 3.21 -7.29 -1.76
CA VAL A 161 4.53 -7.94 -1.69
C VAL A 161 5.29 -7.52 -0.43
N ILE A 162 5.23 -6.25 -0.03
CA ILE A 162 5.81 -5.77 1.23
C ILE A 162 5.19 -6.51 2.43
N LEU A 163 3.86 -6.70 2.43
CA LEU A 163 3.17 -7.45 3.49
C LEU A 163 3.63 -8.91 3.55
N GLU A 164 3.79 -9.57 2.40
CA GLU A 164 4.33 -10.93 2.32
C GLU A 164 5.79 -11.02 2.82
N ARG A 165 6.56 -9.93 2.69
CA ARG A 165 7.96 -9.80 3.08
C ARG A 165 8.14 -8.88 4.30
N ILE A 166 7.16 -8.84 5.20
CA ILE A 166 7.10 -7.85 6.28
C ILE A 166 8.35 -7.82 7.16
N GLU A 167 8.95 -8.97 7.44
CA GLU A 167 10.16 -9.04 8.25
C GLU A 167 11.39 -8.43 7.53
N ALA A 168 11.52 -8.69 6.22
CA ALA A 168 12.57 -8.07 5.42
C ALA A 168 12.37 -6.54 5.32
N TYR A 169 11.12 -6.09 5.18
CA TYR A 169 10.78 -4.67 5.20
C TYR A 169 11.16 -3.99 6.52
N ARG A 170 10.85 -4.62 7.66
CA ARG A 170 11.25 -4.13 8.99
C ARG A 170 12.78 -4.04 9.10
N GLN A 171 13.49 -5.09 8.70
CA GLN A 171 14.95 -5.10 8.71
C GLN A 171 15.56 -3.97 7.89
N VAL A 172 14.99 -3.67 6.72
CA VAL A 172 15.44 -2.55 5.89
C VAL A 172 15.23 -1.22 6.60
N LEU A 173 14.06 -0.96 7.17
CA LEU A 173 13.79 0.25 7.95
C LEU A 173 14.72 0.37 9.15
N GLU A 174 14.90 -0.70 9.89
CA GLU A 174 15.77 -0.75 11.07
C GLU A 174 17.27 -0.60 10.71
N SER A 175 17.66 -1.00 9.51
CA SER A 175 19.07 -0.90 9.07
C SER A 175 19.61 0.53 9.13
N TYR A 176 18.75 1.51 8.90
CA TYR A 176 19.06 2.94 9.06
C TYR A 176 18.75 3.44 10.47
N SER A 177 17.54 3.18 10.98
CA SER A 177 17.07 3.68 12.28
C SER A 177 18.00 3.29 13.43
N ARG A 178 18.47 2.05 13.46
CA ARG A 178 19.40 1.56 14.50
C ARG A 178 20.76 2.27 14.48
N ARG A 179 21.25 2.66 13.28
CA ARG A 179 22.50 3.43 13.15
C ARG A 179 22.32 4.89 13.59
N LEU A 180 21.14 5.43 13.33
CA LEU A 180 20.80 6.81 13.62
C LEU A 180 20.57 7.03 15.13
N LEU A 181 19.86 6.13 15.79
CA LEU A 181 19.36 6.30 17.15
C LEU A 181 20.43 6.70 18.17
N PRO A 182 21.67 6.14 18.20
CA PRO A 182 22.70 6.55 19.12
C PRO A 182 23.19 8.01 18.96
N HIS A 183 22.93 8.62 17.82
CA HIS A 183 23.34 9.99 17.50
C HIS A 183 22.25 11.03 17.77
N VAL A 184 21.02 10.59 18.05
CA VAL A 184 19.90 11.46 18.41
C VAL A 184 19.78 11.56 19.91
N ARG A 185 20.06 12.75 20.45
CA ARG A 185 19.82 13.03 21.87
C ARG A 185 18.37 13.50 22.03
N TRP A 186 17.62 12.82 22.87
CA TRP A 186 16.22 13.10 23.11
C TRP A 186 15.87 12.95 24.59
N ARG A 187 14.74 13.50 24.99
CA ARG A 187 14.11 13.29 26.29
C ARG A 187 12.62 12.98 26.11
N PRO A 188 11.99 12.26 27.04
CA PRO A 188 10.54 12.09 27.03
C PRO A 188 9.85 13.43 27.30
N THR A 189 8.67 13.61 26.69
CA THR A 189 7.75 14.71 27.01
C THR A 189 6.69 14.25 28.00
N ASP A 190 5.95 15.20 28.60
CA ASP A 190 4.88 14.91 29.56
C ASP A 190 3.70 14.14 28.93
N HIS A 191 3.63 14.14 27.59
CA HIS A 191 2.59 13.44 26.81
C HIS A 191 3.07 12.08 26.26
N GLY A 192 4.20 11.54 26.75
CA GLY A 192 4.73 10.25 26.31
C GLY A 192 5.34 10.27 24.89
N ASN A 193 5.70 11.46 24.38
CA ASN A 193 6.41 11.63 23.12
C ASN A 193 7.90 11.90 23.36
N VAL A 194 8.67 12.22 22.33
CA VAL A 194 10.10 12.55 22.43
C VAL A 194 10.35 14.00 22.00
N ASP A 195 11.27 14.66 22.69
CA ASP A 195 11.79 15.97 22.34
C ASP A 195 13.28 15.84 21.98
N VAL A 196 13.67 16.19 20.75
CA VAL A 196 15.02 16.03 20.23
C VAL A 196 15.87 17.23 20.60
N LEU A 197 17.03 16.99 21.22
CA LEU A 197 17.85 18.01 21.89
C LEU A 197 19.06 18.49 21.07
N ASN A 198 19.39 17.83 19.96
CA ASN A 198 20.52 18.22 19.11
C ASN A 198 20.09 18.43 17.67
N ASP A 199 20.94 19.08 16.91
CA ASP A 199 20.73 19.19 15.47
C ASP A 199 20.90 17.81 14.82
N THR A 200 19.83 17.36 14.14
CA THR A 200 19.74 16.06 13.48
C THR A 200 19.33 16.20 12.00
N GLY A 201 19.21 17.40 11.48
CA GLY A 201 18.67 17.66 10.15
C GLY A 201 19.38 16.88 9.04
N ASP A 202 20.72 16.76 9.11
CA ASP A 202 21.49 16.05 8.09
C ASP A 202 21.24 14.54 8.09
N PHE A 203 20.84 13.96 9.20
CA PHE A 203 20.47 12.53 9.29
C PHE A 203 19.24 12.20 8.48
N TYR A 204 18.37 13.17 8.20
CA TYR A 204 17.15 12.98 7.40
C TYR A 204 17.28 13.53 5.97
N ARG A 205 18.37 14.25 5.68
CA ARG A 205 18.72 14.69 4.32
C ARG A 205 19.49 13.65 3.54
N PHE A 206 20.31 12.86 4.23
CA PHE A 206 21.25 11.94 3.60
C PHE A 206 21.15 10.56 4.25
N PHE A 207 20.95 9.55 3.46
CA PHE A 207 21.02 8.15 3.91
C PHE A 207 21.50 7.25 2.77
N ASP A 208 22.10 6.12 3.14
CA ASP A 208 22.45 5.07 2.17
C ASP A 208 21.16 4.33 1.76
N ALA A 209 20.68 4.61 0.56
CA ALA A 209 19.47 4.01 0.02
C ALA A 209 19.72 2.61 -0.61
N THR A 210 20.94 2.10 -0.62
CA THR A 210 21.27 0.81 -1.27
C THR A 210 20.41 -0.35 -0.75
N PRO A 211 20.31 -0.62 0.57
CA PRO A 211 19.47 -1.73 1.05
C PRO A 211 17.99 -1.56 0.71
N HIS A 212 17.53 -0.31 0.68
CA HIS A 212 16.14 0.05 0.36
C HIS A 212 15.83 -0.20 -1.12
N ALA A 213 16.76 0.17 -1.98
CA ALA A 213 16.67 -0.07 -3.41
C ALA A 213 16.70 -1.57 -3.73
N GLU A 214 17.62 -2.33 -3.14
CA GLU A 214 17.69 -3.79 -3.30
C GLU A 214 16.38 -4.47 -2.88
N PHE A 215 15.83 -4.08 -1.73
CA PHE A 215 14.54 -4.57 -1.27
C PHE A 215 13.41 -4.22 -2.24
N LEU A 216 13.35 -2.97 -2.70
CA LEU A 216 12.30 -2.52 -3.60
C LEU A 216 12.41 -3.18 -4.99
N PHE A 217 13.62 -3.37 -5.52
CA PHE A 217 13.83 -4.16 -6.74
C PHE A 217 13.32 -5.58 -6.58
N ALA A 218 13.59 -6.24 -5.44
CA ALA A 218 13.08 -7.58 -5.18
C ALA A 218 11.53 -7.60 -5.11
N CYS A 219 10.89 -6.58 -4.54
CA CYS A 219 9.42 -6.46 -4.51
C CYS A 219 8.86 -6.25 -5.93
N VAL A 220 9.47 -5.38 -6.72
CA VAL A 220 9.04 -5.09 -8.10
C VAL A 220 9.22 -6.33 -8.98
N ALA A 221 10.36 -7.03 -8.87
CA ALA A 221 10.61 -8.27 -9.60
C ALA A 221 9.54 -9.33 -9.29
N GLN A 222 9.23 -9.55 -8.01
CA GLN A 222 8.15 -10.48 -7.62
C GLN A 222 6.80 -10.08 -8.23
N THR A 223 6.47 -8.79 -8.22
CA THR A 223 5.25 -8.29 -8.86
C THR A 223 5.20 -8.62 -10.35
N ILE A 224 6.30 -8.41 -11.08
CA ILE A 224 6.39 -8.64 -12.52
C ILE A 224 6.38 -10.14 -12.85
N ASP A 225 7.13 -10.94 -12.10
CA ASP A 225 7.34 -12.34 -12.40
C ASP A 225 6.19 -13.25 -11.94
N HIS A 226 5.44 -12.83 -10.91
CA HIS A 226 4.42 -13.67 -10.27
C HIS A 226 3.03 -13.03 -10.22
N ASP A 227 2.88 -11.82 -9.64
CA ASP A 227 1.55 -11.25 -9.38
C ASP A 227 0.82 -10.85 -10.67
N LEU A 228 1.51 -10.16 -11.59
CA LEU A 228 0.88 -9.72 -12.85
C LEU A 228 0.52 -10.89 -13.78
N PRO A 229 1.36 -11.91 -13.97
CA PRO A 229 0.97 -13.09 -14.73
C PRO A 229 -0.20 -13.84 -14.12
N ALA A 230 -0.22 -13.99 -12.78
CA ALA A 230 -1.34 -14.64 -12.07
C ALA A 230 -2.65 -13.88 -12.28
N GLU A 231 -2.65 -12.56 -12.09
CA GLU A 231 -3.82 -11.71 -12.32
C GLU A 231 -4.29 -11.76 -13.77
N THR A 232 -3.36 -11.76 -14.73
CA THR A 232 -3.69 -11.84 -16.16
C THR A 232 -4.35 -13.17 -16.49
N ARG A 233 -3.87 -14.28 -15.95
CA ARG A 233 -4.51 -15.60 -16.11
C ARG A 233 -5.91 -15.59 -15.50
N PHE A 234 -6.03 -15.14 -14.25
CA PHE A 234 -7.32 -15.03 -13.57
C PHE A 234 -8.34 -14.21 -14.36
N LEU A 235 -7.95 -13.03 -14.87
CA LEU A 235 -8.86 -12.19 -15.65
C LEU A 235 -9.29 -12.86 -16.95
N ARG A 236 -8.39 -13.53 -17.66
CA ARG A 236 -8.72 -14.27 -18.88
C ARG A 236 -9.68 -15.42 -18.60
N ALA A 237 -9.44 -16.19 -17.54
CA ALA A 237 -10.31 -17.28 -17.14
C ALA A 237 -11.69 -16.74 -16.69
N TYR A 238 -11.73 -15.63 -15.95
CA TYR A 238 -12.98 -14.98 -15.57
C TYR A 238 -13.78 -14.47 -16.77
N ASP A 239 -13.13 -13.80 -17.73
CA ASP A 239 -13.79 -13.35 -18.97
C ASP A 239 -14.27 -14.53 -19.82
N GLY A 240 -13.46 -15.60 -19.89
CA GLY A 240 -13.82 -16.86 -20.53
C GLY A 240 -15.05 -17.51 -19.88
N PHE A 241 -15.08 -17.56 -18.55
CA PHE A 241 -16.25 -18.03 -17.79
C PHE A 241 -17.49 -17.20 -18.09
N LYS A 242 -17.40 -15.88 -17.98
CA LYS A 242 -18.54 -14.98 -18.29
C LYS A 242 -19.08 -15.17 -19.70
N SER A 243 -18.20 -15.22 -20.68
CA SER A 243 -18.57 -15.40 -22.09
C SER A 243 -19.29 -16.73 -22.34
N ARG A 244 -18.78 -17.82 -21.76
CA ARG A 244 -19.37 -19.17 -21.92
C ARG A 244 -20.72 -19.30 -21.21
N VAL A 245 -20.84 -18.75 -19.99
CA VAL A 245 -22.10 -18.75 -19.24
C VAL A 245 -23.16 -17.87 -19.91
N SER A 246 -22.76 -16.69 -20.41
CA SER A 246 -23.68 -15.82 -21.17
C SER A 246 -24.14 -16.44 -22.49
N GLY A 247 -23.32 -17.30 -23.10
CA GLY A 247 -23.73 -18.11 -24.26
C GLY A 247 -24.69 -19.26 -23.92
N LEU A 248 -24.77 -19.67 -22.67
CA LEU A 248 -25.66 -20.70 -22.17
C LEU A 248 -27.01 -20.12 -21.68
N ILE A 249 -26.94 -19.01 -20.92
CA ILE A 249 -28.08 -18.38 -20.25
C ILE A 249 -27.94 -16.88 -20.29
N ASP A 250 -28.99 -16.17 -20.64
CA ASP A 250 -29.04 -14.71 -20.52
C ASP A 250 -29.32 -14.32 -19.06
N MET A 251 -28.27 -13.76 -18.41
CA MET A 251 -28.39 -13.29 -17.03
C MET A 251 -27.64 -11.94 -16.84
N PRO A 252 -28.12 -11.09 -15.90
CA PRO A 252 -27.46 -9.83 -15.62
C PRO A 252 -26.02 -10.03 -15.12
N ASP A 253 -25.09 -9.15 -15.53
CA ASP A 253 -23.68 -9.18 -15.13
C ASP A 253 -23.48 -9.35 -13.61
N ARG A 254 -24.28 -8.64 -12.80
CA ARG A 254 -24.21 -8.75 -11.33
C ARG A 254 -24.49 -10.16 -10.82
N VAL A 255 -25.33 -10.92 -11.52
CA VAL A 255 -25.66 -12.30 -11.15
C VAL A 255 -24.54 -13.23 -11.59
N LEU A 256 -23.96 -13.00 -12.77
CA LEU A 256 -22.75 -13.68 -13.22
C LEU A 256 -21.57 -13.49 -12.25
N ASP A 257 -21.34 -12.25 -11.80
CA ASP A 257 -20.29 -11.94 -10.84
C ASP A 257 -20.53 -12.62 -9.49
N LEU A 258 -21.79 -12.69 -9.05
CA LEU A 258 -22.18 -13.39 -7.84
C LEU A 258 -21.97 -14.90 -7.99
N LEU A 259 -22.40 -15.46 -9.10
CA LEU A 259 -22.28 -16.88 -9.45
C LEU A 259 -20.81 -17.33 -9.45
N PHE A 260 -19.96 -16.58 -10.16
CA PHE A 260 -18.52 -16.81 -10.18
C PHE A 260 -17.93 -16.80 -8.76
N ARG A 261 -18.30 -15.82 -7.94
CA ARG A 261 -17.82 -15.70 -6.56
C ARG A 261 -18.21 -16.91 -5.72
N PHE A 262 -19.45 -17.39 -5.85
CA PHE A 262 -19.91 -18.59 -5.12
C PHE A 262 -19.14 -19.83 -5.55
N LEU A 263 -18.93 -20.04 -6.85
CA LEU A 263 -18.14 -21.15 -7.37
C LEU A 263 -16.68 -21.06 -6.87
N HIS A 264 -16.07 -19.89 -6.97
CA HIS A 264 -14.68 -19.69 -6.54
C HIS A 264 -14.48 -19.95 -5.03
N GLN A 265 -15.44 -19.52 -4.19
CA GLN A 265 -15.39 -19.74 -2.75
C GLN A 265 -15.68 -21.19 -2.32
N ASN A 266 -16.39 -21.96 -3.15
CA ASN A 266 -16.85 -23.30 -2.81
C ASN A 266 -16.21 -24.39 -3.69
N GLY A 267 -15.01 -24.17 -4.22
CA GLY A 267 -14.26 -25.16 -4.98
C GLY A 267 -14.95 -25.59 -6.27
N GLY A 268 -15.60 -24.66 -6.97
CA GLY A 268 -16.23 -24.89 -8.26
C GLY A 268 -17.66 -25.42 -8.20
N ARG A 269 -18.28 -25.49 -7.00
CA ARG A 269 -19.64 -26.03 -6.84
C ARG A 269 -20.58 -25.06 -6.13
N LEU A 270 -21.83 -25.05 -6.54
CA LEU A 270 -22.89 -24.32 -5.85
C LEU A 270 -23.43 -25.17 -4.72
N SER A 271 -23.48 -24.64 -3.49
CA SER A 271 -24.13 -25.31 -2.38
C SER A 271 -25.62 -25.45 -2.64
N GLY A 272 -26.27 -26.49 -2.06
CA GLY A 272 -27.72 -26.69 -2.15
C GLY A 272 -28.52 -25.47 -1.69
N ARG A 273 -28.01 -24.71 -0.69
CA ARG A 273 -28.59 -23.44 -0.24
C ARG A 273 -28.50 -22.37 -1.33
N ALA A 274 -27.36 -22.24 -1.98
CA ALA A 274 -27.17 -21.25 -3.04
C ALA A 274 -28.06 -21.53 -4.25
N ARG A 275 -28.17 -22.81 -4.66
CA ARG A 275 -29.10 -23.25 -5.72
C ARG A 275 -30.56 -22.95 -5.35
N ALA A 276 -30.95 -23.18 -4.09
CA ALA A 276 -32.34 -22.96 -3.67
C ALA A 276 -32.71 -21.49 -3.42
N LYS A 277 -31.74 -20.58 -3.26
CA LYS A 277 -31.98 -19.17 -2.87
C LYS A 277 -31.46 -18.19 -3.89
N GLU A 278 -30.16 -18.01 -3.93
CA GLU A 278 -29.50 -16.97 -4.77
C GLU A 278 -29.65 -17.28 -6.27
N PHE A 279 -29.67 -18.59 -6.63
CA PHE A 279 -29.73 -19.08 -8.01
C PHE A 279 -30.93 -20.00 -8.26
N ALA A 280 -32.03 -19.78 -7.54
CA ALA A 280 -33.25 -20.57 -7.69
C ALA A 280 -33.92 -20.49 -9.08
N ALA A 281 -33.52 -19.54 -9.90
CA ALA A 281 -33.97 -19.42 -11.29
C ALA A 281 -33.25 -20.38 -12.24
N LEU A 282 -32.11 -20.96 -11.84
CA LEU A 282 -31.39 -21.95 -12.64
C LEU A 282 -32.04 -23.36 -12.50
N THR A 283 -32.13 -24.04 -13.62
CA THR A 283 -32.41 -25.48 -13.59
C THR A 283 -31.20 -26.27 -13.08
N ASP A 284 -31.38 -27.47 -12.61
CA ASP A 284 -30.28 -28.36 -12.18
C ASP A 284 -29.30 -28.63 -13.34
N GLU A 285 -29.80 -28.80 -14.56
CA GLU A 285 -28.97 -29.02 -15.76
C GLU A 285 -28.10 -27.80 -16.07
N GLU A 286 -28.66 -26.58 -15.97
CA GLU A 286 -27.92 -25.33 -16.17
C GLU A 286 -26.86 -25.14 -15.08
N ALA A 287 -27.19 -25.39 -13.83
CA ALA A 287 -26.24 -25.30 -12.72
C ALA A 287 -25.06 -26.27 -12.90
N ASP A 288 -25.36 -27.54 -13.29
CA ASP A 288 -24.32 -28.56 -13.53
C ASP A 288 -23.42 -28.18 -14.73
N ARG A 289 -23.99 -27.60 -15.80
CA ARG A 289 -23.21 -27.08 -16.95
C ARG A 289 -22.32 -25.90 -16.58
N ILE A 290 -22.81 -25.00 -15.73
CA ILE A 290 -22.03 -23.86 -15.23
C ILE A 290 -20.87 -24.35 -14.37
N GLU A 291 -21.11 -25.31 -13.47
CA GLU A 291 -20.06 -25.94 -12.67
C GLU A 291 -19.00 -26.64 -13.54
N ALA A 292 -19.42 -27.30 -14.63
CA ALA A 292 -18.51 -27.88 -15.60
C ALA A 292 -17.66 -26.83 -16.34
N ILE A 293 -18.27 -25.73 -16.76
CA ILE A 293 -17.55 -24.59 -17.37
C ILE A 293 -16.49 -24.02 -16.41
N TYR A 294 -16.85 -23.88 -15.12
CA TYR A 294 -15.90 -23.41 -14.10
C TYR A 294 -14.76 -24.40 -13.89
N ALA A 295 -15.06 -25.71 -13.82
CA ALA A 295 -14.06 -26.75 -13.61
C ALA A 295 -13.01 -26.81 -14.75
N GLU A 296 -13.44 -26.60 -16.00
CA GLU A 296 -12.51 -26.54 -17.17
C GLU A 296 -11.53 -25.35 -17.12
N LEU A 297 -11.89 -24.27 -16.42
CA LEU A 297 -11.09 -23.06 -16.28
C LEU A 297 -10.38 -22.99 -14.91
N GLN A 298 -10.62 -23.96 -14.02
CA GLN A 298 -10.20 -23.91 -12.62
C GLN A 298 -8.67 -23.79 -12.46
N ASP A 299 -7.91 -24.45 -13.34
CA ASP A 299 -6.44 -24.42 -13.28
C ASP A 299 -5.83 -23.06 -13.69
N GLU A 300 -6.66 -22.17 -14.22
CA GLU A 300 -6.25 -20.82 -14.63
C GLU A 300 -6.55 -19.76 -13.53
N PHE A 301 -7.31 -20.12 -12.49
CA PHE A 301 -7.62 -19.27 -11.34
C PHE A 301 -6.64 -19.49 -10.19
#